data_d01d2405b1aa5e2351f9144be96cf355
#
_entry.id   d01d2405b1aa5e2351f9144be96cf355
#
_cell.length_a   1.000
_cell.length_b   1.000
_cell.length_c   1.000
_cell.angle_alpha   90.00
_cell.angle_beta   90.00
_cell.angle_gamma   90.00
#
_symmetry.space_group_name_H-M   'P 1'
#
loop_
_entity.id
_entity.type
_entity.pdbx_description
1 polymer ?
#
loop_
_entity_poly.entity_id
_entity_poly.type
_entity_poly.pdbx_seq_one_letter_code
_entity_poly.pdbx_strand_id
1 'polypeptide(L)'
;MNKKIRQILMFITCIMVMVVCAIQKEGKLLGKKVVEDKTTEQTATVPDSAADVLKTLDDGTVVVNTTSLCKEVTGYAGTVPLELYIKDGAVDSVNALPNEETPEFFDEVRVLFAQWKGKTVDDALATKVDVVTGATFSSKALIKNMEEGLRYAAANMPDSNAASLAASSGTDMDLSAKSIIGLIVVLAGALIPLFFKNKTMRIIQLILNVAVLGFWCGTFLNYTFFLHALSNGLNLWTYIIPVIMLITAFIYPLFGKKQHYCTHICPFGSLQDLAGKVNKKKLKLSAGMVKGLTWFRKLLWFVLMALMVAGLWFDWINYEFFTAFIFQAASMVVIVLAVVCTLTSIFVPRPYCRFVCPTGTLMKMAEG
;
A
#
# COMPACT_ATOMS: atom_id res chain seq x y z
N MET A 1 35.80 5.72 12.35
CA MET A 1 34.76 5.83 11.26
C MET A 1 33.81 6.98 11.61
N ASN A 2 33.67 7.93 10.73
CA ASN A 2 32.86 9.12 10.96
C ASN A 2 31.37 8.71 11.18
N LYS A 3 30.66 9.33 12.14
CA LYS A 3 29.28 8.99 12.50
C LYS A 3 28.34 9.05 11.29
N LYS A 4 28.54 10.02 10.39
CA LYS A 4 27.79 10.15 9.12
C LYS A 4 28.04 8.99 8.16
N ILE A 5 29.30 8.53 8.04
CA ILE A 5 29.66 7.40 7.15
C ILE A 5 29.00 6.12 7.64
N ARG A 6 29.01 5.86 8.94
CA ARG A 6 28.34 4.70 9.53
C ARG A 6 26.82 4.73 9.29
N GLN A 7 26.22 5.90 9.38
CA GLN A 7 24.79 6.12 9.11
C GLN A 7 24.43 5.79 7.65
N ILE A 8 25.21 6.32 6.71
CA ILE A 8 25.01 6.07 5.28
C ILE A 8 25.19 4.57 4.97
N LEU A 9 26.20 3.95 5.55
CA LEU A 9 26.49 2.53 5.33
C LEU A 9 25.34 1.65 5.86
N MET A 10 24.81 1.93 7.05
CA MET A 10 23.66 1.23 7.61
C MET A 10 22.41 1.44 6.75
N PHE A 11 22.18 2.64 6.22
CA PHE A 11 21.06 2.92 5.34
C PHE A 11 21.16 2.13 4.02
N ILE A 12 22.35 2.11 3.39
CA ILE A 12 22.60 1.32 2.19
C ILE A 12 22.36 -0.17 2.47
N THR A 13 22.85 -0.68 3.60
CA THR A 13 22.64 -2.10 3.98
C THR A 13 21.15 -2.41 4.13
N CYS A 14 20.36 -1.50 4.76
CA CYS A 14 18.92 -1.68 4.88
C CYS A 14 18.22 -1.71 3.49
N ILE A 15 18.62 -0.80 2.59
CA ILE A 15 18.07 -0.79 1.22
C ILE A 15 18.44 -2.08 0.50
N MET A 16 19.67 -2.55 0.58
CA MET A 16 20.10 -3.81 -0.03
C MET A 16 19.29 -5.01 0.47
N VAL A 17 19.07 -5.09 1.79
CA VAL A 17 18.22 -6.14 2.37
C VAL A 17 16.80 -6.07 1.83
N MET A 18 16.22 -4.88 1.73
CA MET A 18 14.88 -4.69 1.19
C MET A 18 14.79 -5.05 -0.31
N VAL A 19 15.82 -4.74 -1.09
CA VAL A 19 15.91 -5.14 -2.51
C VAL A 19 15.95 -6.66 -2.64
N VAL A 20 16.77 -7.34 -1.83
CA VAL A 20 16.83 -8.81 -1.82
C VAL A 20 15.46 -9.40 -1.46
N CYS A 21 14.79 -8.85 -0.44
CA CYS A 21 13.45 -9.28 -0.05
C CYS A 21 12.41 -9.05 -1.17
N ALA A 22 12.50 -7.92 -1.90
CA ALA A 22 11.61 -7.63 -3.01
C ALA A 22 11.81 -8.62 -4.17
N ILE A 23 13.06 -8.91 -4.53
CA ILE A 23 13.40 -9.92 -5.55
C ILE A 23 12.93 -11.32 -5.10
N GLN A 24 13.12 -11.67 -3.83
CA GLN A 24 12.72 -12.98 -3.31
C GLN A 24 11.20 -13.18 -3.32
N LYS A 25 10.43 -12.10 -3.04
CA LYS A 25 8.97 -12.17 -2.98
C LYS A 25 8.32 -12.09 -4.37
N GLU A 26 8.77 -11.21 -5.24
CA GLU A 26 8.06 -10.88 -6.49
C GLU A 26 8.90 -11.17 -7.75
N GLY A 27 10.16 -11.59 -7.61
CA GLY A 27 11.05 -11.87 -8.75
C GLY A 27 11.37 -10.64 -9.63
N LYS A 28 10.89 -9.46 -9.21
CA LYS A 28 10.98 -8.20 -9.98
C LYS A 28 11.76 -7.14 -9.21
N LEU A 29 12.42 -6.24 -9.93
CA LEU A 29 13.04 -5.04 -9.39
C LEU A 29 12.75 -3.86 -10.32
N LEU A 30 12.11 -2.81 -9.79
CA LEU A 30 11.71 -1.61 -10.53
C LEU A 30 10.93 -1.94 -11.82
N GLY A 31 10.00 -2.89 -11.73
CA GLY A 31 9.17 -3.34 -12.86
C GLY A 31 9.84 -4.33 -13.82
N LYS A 32 11.13 -4.63 -13.65
CA LYS A 32 11.85 -5.59 -14.50
C LYS A 32 12.01 -6.94 -13.81
N LYS A 33 11.73 -8.05 -14.49
CA LYS A 33 12.00 -9.41 -13.98
C LYS A 33 13.51 -9.62 -13.84
N VAL A 34 13.97 -10.06 -12.65
CA VAL A 34 15.39 -10.30 -12.34
C VAL A 34 15.66 -11.79 -12.22
N VAL A 35 14.67 -12.60 -11.86
CA VAL A 35 14.78 -14.06 -11.76
C VAL A 35 13.96 -14.70 -12.86
N GLU A 36 14.62 -15.44 -13.78
CA GLU A 36 13.96 -16.39 -14.65
C GLU A 36 13.71 -17.67 -13.83
N ASP A 37 12.45 -17.98 -13.57
CA ASP A 37 12.08 -19.24 -12.92
C ASP A 37 12.51 -20.43 -13.79
N LYS A 38 13.55 -21.12 -13.35
CA LYS A 38 13.78 -22.53 -13.68
C LYS A 38 13.02 -23.37 -12.67
N THR A 39 11.85 -23.79 -13.05
CA THR A 39 11.06 -24.92 -12.51
C THR A 39 9.66 -24.51 -12.09
N THR A 40 8.74 -24.73 -12.91
CA THR A 40 7.62 -25.67 -12.85
C THR A 40 6.73 -25.40 -14.06
N GLU A 41 6.85 -26.25 -15.08
CA GLU A 41 5.83 -26.43 -16.10
C GLU A 41 4.54 -26.88 -15.41
N GLN A 42 3.68 -25.94 -15.11
CA GLN A 42 2.25 -26.17 -15.16
C GLN A 42 1.72 -25.24 -16.23
N THR A 43 1.39 -25.85 -17.33
CA THR A 43 0.81 -25.37 -18.56
C THR A 43 -0.34 -24.40 -18.30
N ALA A 44 0.00 -23.11 -18.21
CA ALA A 44 -0.91 -22.05 -18.57
C ALA A 44 -0.30 -21.45 -19.84
N THR A 45 -0.79 -21.86 -20.98
CA THR A 45 -0.49 -21.31 -22.30
C THR A 45 -0.67 -19.80 -22.24
N VAL A 46 0.44 -19.08 -22.39
CA VAL A 46 0.43 -17.61 -22.58
C VAL A 46 -0.11 -17.37 -23.98
N PRO A 47 -1.28 -16.74 -24.12
CA PRO A 47 -1.82 -16.45 -25.44
C PRO A 47 -1.14 -15.20 -26.01
N ASP A 48 -0.43 -15.36 -27.08
CA ASP A 48 0.29 -14.28 -27.77
C ASP A 48 -0.42 -13.84 -29.07
N SER A 49 -1.74 -14.02 -29.15
CA SER A 49 -2.53 -13.60 -30.30
C SER A 49 -3.80 -12.83 -29.87
N ALA A 50 -4.21 -11.88 -30.71
CA ALA A 50 -5.45 -11.08 -30.51
C ALA A 50 -6.73 -11.95 -30.34
N ALA A 51 -6.68 -13.21 -30.76
CA ALA A 51 -7.76 -14.19 -30.63
C ALA A 51 -8.01 -14.64 -29.17
N ASP A 52 -7.03 -14.47 -28.27
CA ASP A 52 -7.17 -14.85 -26.87
C ASP A 52 -7.65 -13.72 -25.96
N VAL A 53 -7.64 -12.48 -26.45
CA VAL A 53 -8.13 -11.31 -25.69
C VAL A 53 -9.63 -11.21 -25.78
N LEU A 54 -10.22 -11.51 -26.94
CA LEU A 54 -11.66 -11.39 -27.17
C LEU A 54 -12.19 -12.72 -27.72
N LYS A 55 -13.09 -13.34 -26.96
CA LYS A 55 -13.73 -14.60 -27.31
C LYS A 55 -15.25 -14.42 -27.30
N THR A 56 -15.91 -14.80 -28.38
CA THR A 56 -17.37 -14.84 -28.42
C THR A 56 -17.85 -16.25 -28.11
N LEU A 57 -18.74 -16.40 -27.15
CA LEU A 57 -19.37 -17.66 -26.80
C LEU A 57 -20.57 -17.94 -27.72
N ASP A 58 -21.03 -19.20 -27.75
CA ASP A 58 -22.12 -19.65 -28.62
C ASP A 58 -23.48 -18.98 -28.32
N ASP A 59 -23.62 -18.38 -27.13
CA ASP A 59 -24.78 -17.63 -26.68
C ASP A 59 -24.73 -16.13 -27.01
N GLY A 60 -23.72 -15.70 -27.78
CA GLY A 60 -23.52 -14.29 -28.16
C GLY A 60 -22.82 -13.44 -27.10
N THR A 61 -22.44 -14.02 -25.96
CA THR A 61 -21.67 -13.31 -24.92
C THR A 61 -20.22 -13.10 -25.39
N VAL A 62 -19.75 -11.87 -25.32
CA VAL A 62 -18.36 -11.53 -25.61
C VAL A 62 -17.57 -11.54 -24.30
N VAL A 63 -16.50 -12.31 -24.28
CA VAL A 63 -15.56 -12.40 -23.12
C VAL A 63 -14.29 -11.67 -23.47
N VAL A 64 -13.91 -10.70 -22.65
CA VAL A 64 -12.65 -9.94 -22.78
C VAL A 64 -11.73 -10.35 -21.64
N ASN A 65 -10.57 -10.92 -21.99
CA ASN A 65 -9.51 -11.30 -21.04
C ASN A 65 -8.44 -10.22 -20.97
N THR A 66 -8.26 -9.61 -19.79
CA THR A 66 -7.34 -8.48 -19.62
C THR A 66 -5.88 -8.90 -19.34
N THR A 67 -5.58 -10.19 -19.27
CA THR A 67 -4.23 -10.69 -18.92
C THR A 67 -3.12 -10.10 -19.82
N SER A 68 -3.36 -10.02 -21.10
CA SER A 68 -2.41 -9.46 -22.08
C SER A 68 -2.47 -7.95 -22.16
N LEU A 69 -3.63 -7.34 -21.89
CA LEU A 69 -3.84 -5.89 -21.96
C LEU A 69 -3.16 -5.13 -20.82
N CYS A 70 -3.12 -5.74 -19.66
CA CYS A 70 -2.72 -5.07 -18.41
C CYS A 70 -1.51 -5.71 -17.73
N LYS A 71 -0.53 -6.20 -18.50
CA LYS A 71 0.70 -6.83 -17.97
C LYS A 71 1.50 -5.93 -17.01
N GLU A 72 1.40 -4.62 -17.17
CA GLU A 72 2.11 -3.62 -16.33
C GLU A 72 1.25 -3.09 -15.17
N VAL A 73 -0.03 -3.45 -15.10
CA VAL A 73 -0.94 -3.00 -14.05
C VAL A 73 -0.86 -3.96 -12.88
N THR A 74 -0.17 -3.53 -11.82
CA THR A 74 0.04 -4.33 -10.61
C THR A 74 -0.79 -3.78 -9.46
N GLY A 75 -1.40 -4.71 -8.70
CA GLY A 75 -2.08 -4.43 -7.44
C GLY A 75 -1.12 -4.42 -6.26
N TYR A 76 -1.54 -5.05 -5.17
CA TYR A 76 -0.75 -5.15 -3.94
C TYR A 76 0.36 -6.20 -4.03
N ALA A 77 0.05 -7.41 -4.49
CA ALA A 77 0.98 -8.53 -4.59
C ALA A 77 1.36 -8.90 -6.02
N GLY A 78 0.58 -8.50 -7.02
CA GLY A 78 0.87 -8.83 -8.41
C GLY A 78 -0.14 -8.22 -9.38
N THR A 79 -0.21 -8.79 -10.58
CA THR A 79 -1.22 -8.41 -11.58
C THR A 79 -2.59 -8.95 -11.16
N VAL A 80 -3.65 -8.21 -11.51
CA VAL A 80 -5.04 -8.57 -11.21
C VAL A 80 -5.80 -8.75 -12.53
N PRO A 81 -5.55 -9.82 -13.30
CA PRO A 81 -6.22 -10.05 -14.56
C PRO A 81 -7.71 -10.36 -14.35
N LEU A 82 -8.53 -9.88 -15.28
CA LEU A 82 -9.98 -10.01 -15.23
C LEU A 82 -10.52 -10.64 -16.52
N GLU A 83 -11.65 -11.31 -16.41
CA GLU A 83 -12.53 -11.65 -17.53
C GLU A 83 -13.83 -10.87 -17.43
N LEU A 84 -14.10 -10.08 -18.44
CA LEU A 84 -15.32 -9.30 -18.58
C LEU A 84 -16.30 -10.04 -19.51
N TYR A 85 -17.46 -10.36 -19.02
CA TYR A 85 -18.54 -10.98 -19.78
C TYR A 85 -19.52 -9.89 -20.20
N ILE A 86 -19.62 -9.66 -21.51
CA ILE A 86 -20.48 -8.61 -22.10
C ILE A 86 -21.53 -9.30 -22.95
N LYS A 87 -22.80 -9.09 -22.59
CA LYS A 87 -23.95 -9.64 -23.28
C LYS A 87 -24.87 -8.49 -23.70
N ASP A 88 -25.33 -8.52 -24.94
CA ASP A 88 -26.23 -7.48 -25.51
C ASP A 88 -25.69 -6.05 -25.31
N GLY A 89 -24.37 -5.87 -25.39
CA GLY A 89 -23.69 -4.58 -25.21
C GLY A 89 -23.58 -4.09 -23.76
N ALA A 90 -24.00 -4.89 -22.77
CA ALA A 90 -23.92 -4.56 -21.36
C ALA A 90 -23.01 -5.55 -20.59
N VAL A 91 -22.38 -5.08 -19.52
CA VAL A 91 -21.56 -5.92 -18.63
C VAL A 91 -22.48 -6.84 -17.83
N ASP A 92 -22.50 -8.12 -18.14
CA ASP A 92 -23.26 -9.12 -17.42
C ASP A 92 -22.57 -9.54 -16.12
N SER A 93 -21.29 -9.89 -16.22
CA SER A 93 -20.50 -10.30 -15.06
C SER A 93 -19.00 -10.01 -15.27
N VAL A 94 -18.26 -9.99 -14.18
CA VAL A 94 -16.80 -9.82 -14.16
C VAL A 94 -16.22 -10.86 -13.22
N ASN A 95 -15.25 -11.61 -13.72
CA ASN A 95 -14.52 -12.59 -12.93
C ASN A 95 -13.06 -12.18 -12.79
N ALA A 96 -12.53 -12.29 -11.59
CA ALA A 96 -11.09 -12.21 -11.39
C ALA A 96 -10.44 -13.55 -11.73
N LEU A 97 -9.43 -13.50 -12.57
CA LEU A 97 -8.59 -14.66 -12.84
C LEU A 97 -7.64 -14.93 -11.66
N PRO A 98 -6.99 -16.10 -11.62
CA PRO A 98 -5.99 -16.39 -10.61
C PRO A 98 -4.96 -15.28 -10.50
N ASN A 99 -4.77 -14.76 -9.30
CA ASN A 99 -3.87 -13.65 -8.98
C ASN A 99 -3.18 -13.91 -7.63
N GLU A 100 -2.14 -13.16 -7.33
CA GLU A 100 -1.32 -13.30 -6.12
C GLU A 100 -1.77 -12.33 -5.00
N GLU A 101 -2.92 -11.67 -5.16
CA GLU A 101 -3.44 -10.75 -4.14
C GLU A 101 -3.76 -11.49 -2.84
N THR A 102 -3.60 -10.80 -1.71
CA THR A 102 -3.99 -11.35 -0.41
C THR A 102 -5.51 -11.54 -0.38
N PRO A 103 -6.02 -12.77 -0.15
CA PRO A 103 -7.45 -13.08 -0.30
C PRO A 103 -8.36 -12.14 0.50
N GLU A 104 -8.01 -11.84 1.75
CA GLU A 104 -8.82 -10.98 2.63
C GLU A 104 -8.98 -9.56 2.08
N PHE A 105 -7.92 -8.98 1.53
CA PHE A 105 -7.97 -7.66 0.91
C PHE A 105 -8.65 -7.69 -0.45
N PHE A 106 -8.46 -8.76 -1.21
CA PHE A 106 -9.01 -8.87 -2.54
C PHE A 106 -10.51 -9.13 -2.53
N ASP A 107 -11.03 -9.88 -1.55
CA ASP A 107 -12.46 -10.11 -1.39
C ASP A 107 -13.22 -8.81 -1.12
N GLU A 108 -12.61 -7.84 -0.41
CA GLU A 108 -13.19 -6.51 -0.24
C GLU A 108 -13.23 -5.70 -1.55
N VAL A 109 -12.24 -5.89 -2.42
CA VAL A 109 -12.19 -5.21 -3.72
C VAL A 109 -13.19 -5.78 -4.72
N ARG A 110 -13.53 -7.07 -4.62
CA ARG A 110 -14.54 -7.72 -5.47
C ARG A 110 -15.93 -7.07 -5.40
N VAL A 111 -16.26 -6.41 -4.30
CA VAL A 111 -17.50 -5.66 -4.16
C VAL A 111 -17.65 -4.59 -5.25
N LEU A 112 -16.53 -4.08 -5.79
CA LEU A 112 -16.51 -3.09 -6.85
C LEU A 112 -17.12 -3.63 -8.15
N PHE A 113 -17.09 -4.93 -8.42
CA PHE A 113 -17.66 -5.54 -9.63
C PHE A 113 -19.16 -5.22 -9.79
N ALA A 114 -19.88 -5.12 -8.68
CA ALA A 114 -21.30 -4.77 -8.71
C ALA A 114 -21.60 -3.39 -9.30
N GLN A 115 -20.62 -2.49 -9.32
CA GLN A 115 -20.80 -1.12 -9.84
C GLN A 115 -20.86 -1.04 -11.36
N TRP A 116 -20.33 -2.05 -12.06
CA TRP A 116 -20.35 -2.13 -13.52
C TRP A 116 -21.43 -3.07 -14.06
N LYS A 117 -21.91 -3.99 -13.23
CA LYS A 117 -22.91 -4.99 -13.63
C LYS A 117 -24.19 -4.35 -14.16
N GLY A 118 -24.65 -4.78 -15.34
CA GLY A 118 -25.86 -4.31 -15.99
C GLY A 118 -25.72 -2.97 -16.71
N LYS A 119 -24.55 -2.34 -16.72
CA LYS A 119 -24.28 -1.10 -17.44
C LYS A 119 -23.84 -1.41 -18.87
N THR A 120 -24.20 -0.54 -19.82
CA THR A 120 -23.62 -0.58 -21.17
C THR A 120 -22.10 -0.35 -21.08
N VAL A 121 -21.34 -0.78 -22.10
CA VAL A 121 -19.90 -0.57 -22.14
C VAL A 121 -19.52 0.90 -21.96
N ASP A 122 -20.29 1.81 -22.61
CA ASP A 122 -20.07 3.26 -22.52
C ASP A 122 -20.39 3.82 -21.12
N ASP A 123 -21.51 3.41 -20.53
CA ASP A 123 -21.89 3.83 -19.17
C ASP A 123 -20.91 3.25 -18.13
N ALA A 124 -20.41 2.04 -18.37
CA ALA A 124 -19.42 1.40 -17.53
C ALA A 124 -18.08 2.17 -17.56
N LEU A 125 -17.64 2.61 -18.73
CA LEU A 125 -16.45 3.46 -18.91
C LEU A 125 -16.62 4.84 -18.26
N ALA A 126 -17.81 5.43 -18.34
CA ALA A 126 -18.09 6.72 -17.70
C ALA A 126 -18.26 6.63 -16.18
N THR A 127 -18.36 5.41 -15.63
CA THR A 127 -18.58 5.20 -14.20
C THR A 127 -17.31 5.45 -13.40
N LYS A 128 -17.30 6.49 -12.57
CA LYS A 128 -16.23 6.71 -11.59
C LYS A 128 -16.42 5.80 -10.40
N VAL A 129 -15.45 4.94 -10.17
CA VAL A 129 -15.44 3.99 -9.06
C VAL A 129 -14.36 4.40 -8.07
N ASP A 130 -14.75 4.57 -6.79
CA ASP A 130 -13.82 4.90 -5.73
C ASP A 130 -13.07 3.64 -5.22
N VAL A 131 -11.82 3.85 -4.82
CA VAL A 131 -10.99 2.79 -4.25
C VAL A 131 -11.50 2.37 -2.88
N VAL A 132 -11.42 1.09 -2.58
CA VAL A 132 -11.72 0.54 -1.24
C VAL A 132 -10.62 0.98 -0.28
N THR A 133 -11.03 1.56 0.85
CA THR A 133 -10.10 1.99 1.91
C THR A 133 -9.39 0.76 2.47
N GLY A 134 -8.06 0.76 2.40
CA GLY A 134 -7.24 -0.34 2.88
C GLY A 134 -6.76 -1.29 1.80
N ALA A 135 -7.51 -1.47 0.72
CA ALA A 135 -7.11 -2.26 -0.45
C ALA A 135 -6.84 -1.35 -1.67
N THR A 136 -6.23 -0.19 -1.45
CA THR A 136 -6.06 0.85 -2.47
C THR A 136 -5.27 0.39 -3.69
N PHE A 137 -4.23 -0.41 -3.50
CA PHE A 137 -3.41 -0.91 -4.61
C PHE A 137 -4.20 -1.89 -5.47
N SER A 138 -4.82 -2.89 -4.84
CA SER A 138 -5.66 -3.88 -5.51
C SER A 138 -6.87 -3.24 -6.18
N SER A 139 -7.51 -2.26 -5.52
CA SER A 139 -8.63 -1.49 -6.10
C SER A 139 -8.21 -0.73 -7.35
N LYS A 140 -7.09 -0.01 -7.33
CA LYS A 140 -6.57 0.73 -8.50
C LYS A 140 -6.24 -0.20 -9.65
N ALA A 141 -5.61 -1.34 -9.36
CA ALA A 141 -5.30 -2.33 -10.37
C ALA A 141 -6.57 -2.91 -10.99
N LEU A 142 -7.56 -3.27 -10.17
CA LEU A 142 -8.83 -3.79 -10.64
C LEU A 142 -9.59 -2.77 -11.51
N ILE A 143 -9.71 -1.51 -11.04
CA ILE A 143 -10.38 -0.43 -11.78
C ILE A 143 -9.69 -0.22 -13.13
N LYS A 144 -8.35 -0.17 -13.15
CA LYS A 144 -7.61 0.04 -14.40
C LYS A 144 -7.72 -1.15 -15.35
N ASN A 145 -7.72 -2.39 -14.84
CA ASN A 145 -7.98 -3.58 -15.65
C ASN A 145 -9.41 -3.56 -16.25
N MET A 146 -10.41 -3.12 -15.46
CA MET A 146 -11.76 -2.91 -15.97
C MET A 146 -11.81 -1.87 -17.08
N GLU A 147 -11.20 -0.70 -16.87
CA GLU A 147 -11.17 0.37 -17.88
C GLU A 147 -10.52 -0.08 -19.18
N GLU A 148 -9.37 -0.73 -19.13
CA GLU A 148 -8.66 -1.21 -20.33
C GLU A 148 -9.43 -2.34 -21.03
N GLY A 149 -10.04 -3.27 -20.27
CA GLY A 149 -10.89 -4.32 -20.82
C GLY A 149 -12.14 -3.75 -21.50
N LEU A 150 -12.81 -2.77 -20.88
CA LEU A 150 -13.97 -2.09 -21.47
C LEU A 150 -13.60 -1.26 -22.71
N ARG A 151 -12.43 -0.56 -22.70
CA ARG A 151 -11.93 0.17 -23.87
C ARG A 151 -11.65 -0.77 -25.04
N TYR A 152 -11.05 -1.92 -24.73
CA TYR A 152 -10.79 -2.93 -25.77
C TYR A 152 -12.09 -3.50 -26.34
N ALA A 153 -13.10 -3.76 -25.48
CA ALA A 153 -14.41 -4.17 -25.90
C ALA A 153 -15.07 -3.12 -26.82
N ALA A 154 -15.07 -1.85 -26.38
CA ALA A 154 -15.63 -0.73 -27.14
C ALA A 154 -15.00 -0.59 -28.53
N ALA A 155 -13.68 -0.81 -28.64
CA ALA A 155 -12.95 -0.69 -29.91
C ALA A 155 -13.13 -1.87 -30.88
N ASN A 156 -13.48 -3.06 -30.36
CA ASN A 156 -13.50 -4.30 -31.15
C ASN A 156 -14.91 -4.94 -31.27
N MET A 157 -15.93 -4.38 -30.60
CA MET A 157 -17.31 -4.83 -30.76
C MET A 157 -18.02 -4.02 -31.86
N PRO A 158 -18.76 -4.67 -32.82
CA PRO A 158 -19.26 -4.00 -34.00
C PRO A 158 -20.38 -2.97 -33.78
N ASP A 159 -20.98 -2.90 -32.59
CA ASP A 159 -22.15 -2.03 -32.29
C ASP A 159 -21.84 -0.89 -31.29
N SER A 160 -20.58 -0.59 -31.02
CA SER A 160 -20.24 0.51 -30.08
C SER A 160 -19.90 1.81 -30.84
N ASN A 161 -20.66 2.88 -30.56
CA ASN A 161 -20.43 4.24 -31.10
C ASN A 161 -19.19 4.93 -30.47
N ALA A 162 -18.16 4.18 -30.05
CA ALA A 162 -17.04 4.65 -29.26
C ALA A 162 -15.81 5.13 -30.04
N ALA A 163 -16.01 5.73 -31.21
CA ALA A 163 -14.91 6.30 -32.01
C ALA A 163 -14.28 7.59 -31.43
N SER A 164 -14.75 8.12 -30.29
CA SER A 164 -14.33 9.43 -29.77
C SER A 164 -13.52 9.41 -28.46
N LEU A 165 -13.24 8.27 -27.85
CA LEU A 165 -12.56 8.21 -26.54
C LEU A 165 -11.16 7.56 -26.55
N ALA A 166 -10.54 7.42 -27.72
CA ALA A 166 -9.20 6.82 -27.88
C ALA A 166 -8.03 7.74 -27.49
N ALA A 167 -8.21 8.76 -26.67
CA ALA A 167 -7.16 9.69 -26.31
C ALA A 167 -7.22 10.08 -24.82
N SER A 168 -6.88 9.17 -23.92
CA SER A 168 -6.30 9.58 -22.66
C SER A 168 -5.61 8.41 -21.93
N SER A 169 -4.48 7.93 -22.48
CA SER A 169 -3.46 7.30 -21.64
C SER A 169 -2.72 8.40 -20.88
N GLY A 170 -3.43 9.09 -19.99
CA GLY A 170 -2.89 10.10 -19.10
C GLY A 170 -2.57 9.48 -17.76
N THR A 171 -1.42 9.77 -17.23
CA THR A 171 -1.03 9.67 -15.83
C THR A 171 -1.97 10.55 -15.00
N ASP A 172 -3.22 10.13 -14.81
CA ASP A 172 -4.19 10.93 -14.08
C ASP A 172 -3.90 10.89 -12.58
N MET A 173 -3.64 12.08 -12.04
CA MET A 173 -3.66 12.33 -10.61
C MET A 173 -5.05 11.94 -10.10
N ASP A 174 -5.10 11.03 -9.13
CA ASP A 174 -6.35 10.73 -8.43
C ASP A 174 -6.82 11.98 -7.66
N LEU A 175 -7.64 12.80 -8.31
CA LEU A 175 -8.26 14.00 -7.72
C LEU A 175 -9.48 13.68 -6.87
N SER A 176 -9.59 12.46 -6.37
CA SER A 176 -10.62 12.12 -5.38
C SER A 176 -10.52 13.05 -4.16
N ALA A 177 -11.65 13.42 -3.57
CA ALA A 177 -11.70 14.24 -2.37
C ALA A 177 -10.84 13.64 -1.24
N LYS A 178 -10.76 12.31 -1.15
CA LYS A 178 -9.89 11.60 -0.21
C LYS A 178 -8.42 11.92 -0.43
N SER A 179 -7.94 11.86 -1.68
CA SER A 179 -6.54 12.11 -2.04
C SER A 179 -6.15 13.57 -1.78
N ILE A 180 -7.02 14.51 -2.11
CA ILE A 180 -6.76 15.95 -1.87
C ILE A 180 -6.67 16.23 -0.38
N ILE A 181 -7.63 15.78 0.42
CA ILE A 181 -7.63 16.01 1.87
C ILE A 181 -6.46 15.29 2.54
N GLY A 182 -6.18 14.04 2.15
CA GLY A 182 -5.01 13.29 2.60
C GLY A 182 -3.71 14.02 2.32
N LEU A 183 -3.55 14.56 1.10
CA LEU A 183 -2.38 15.35 0.70
C LEU A 183 -2.21 16.61 1.56
N ILE A 184 -3.30 17.34 1.80
CA ILE A 184 -3.27 18.55 2.66
C ILE A 184 -2.81 18.18 4.08
N VAL A 185 -3.35 17.09 4.66
CA VAL A 185 -2.99 16.65 6.01
C VAL A 185 -1.53 16.21 6.10
N VAL A 186 -1.02 15.47 5.09
CA VAL A 186 0.40 15.06 5.06
C VAL A 186 1.32 16.27 4.90
N LEU A 187 1.00 17.21 4.00
CA LEU A 187 1.77 18.44 3.84
C LEU A 187 1.75 19.30 5.11
N ALA A 188 0.60 19.41 5.76
CA ALA A 188 0.49 20.10 7.05
C ALA A 188 1.39 19.41 8.10
N GLY A 189 1.37 18.05 8.17
CA GLY A 189 2.22 17.26 9.05
C GLY A 189 3.72 17.40 8.76
N ALA A 190 4.08 17.58 7.49
CA ALA A 190 5.45 17.75 7.06
C ALA A 190 5.97 19.16 7.39
N LEU A 191 5.18 20.22 7.11
CA LEU A 191 5.65 21.60 7.14
C LEU A 191 5.36 22.32 8.45
N ILE A 192 4.14 22.23 8.99
CA ILE A 192 3.72 23.03 10.18
C ILE A 192 4.67 22.82 11.37
N PRO A 193 5.09 21.60 11.75
CA PRO A 193 5.98 21.42 12.90
C PRO A 193 7.38 21.98 12.74
N LEU A 194 7.78 22.35 11.52
CA LEU A 194 9.07 23.00 11.27
C LEU A 194 9.05 24.45 11.71
N PHE A 195 7.92 25.15 11.51
CA PHE A 195 7.77 26.58 11.72
C PHE A 195 7.02 26.92 13.02
N PHE A 196 6.01 26.13 13.38
CA PHE A 196 5.12 26.41 14.50
C PHE A 196 5.21 25.34 15.58
N LYS A 197 5.54 25.74 16.82
CA LYS A 197 5.62 24.87 18.01
C LYS A 197 4.46 25.11 18.97
N ASN A 198 3.23 25.18 18.47
CA ASN A 198 2.04 25.42 19.30
C ASN A 198 1.45 24.07 19.78
N LYS A 199 1.11 23.96 21.10
CA LYS A 199 0.53 22.76 21.69
C LYS A 199 -0.86 22.42 21.13
N THR A 200 -1.68 23.43 20.86
CA THR A 200 -3.05 23.24 20.31
C THR A 200 -2.98 22.74 18.88
N MET A 201 -2.16 23.37 18.02
CA MET A 201 -1.93 22.92 16.64
C MET A 201 -1.43 21.47 16.60
N ARG A 202 -0.56 21.11 17.56
CA ARG A 202 -0.08 19.73 17.70
C ARG A 202 -1.20 18.74 17.98
N ILE A 203 -2.17 19.07 18.81
CA ILE A 203 -3.30 18.18 19.12
C ILE A 203 -4.21 18.02 17.91
N ILE A 204 -4.53 19.13 17.24
CA ILE A 204 -5.34 19.11 16.01
C ILE A 204 -4.68 18.24 14.95
N GLN A 205 -3.38 18.40 14.74
CA GLN A 205 -2.61 17.58 13.80
C GLN A 205 -2.67 16.08 14.14
N LEU A 206 -2.51 15.71 15.42
CA LEU A 206 -2.59 14.31 15.84
C LEU A 206 -3.97 13.72 15.56
N ILE A 207 -5.05 14.48 15.80
CA ILE A 207 -6.42 14.05 15.51
C ILE A 207 -6.63 13.88 14.00
N LEU A 208 -6.18 14.85 13.20
CA LEU A 208 -6.28 14.77 11.74
C LEU A 208 -5.49 13.58 11.17
N ASN A 209 -4.30 13.31 11.68
CA ASN A 209 -3.52 12.15 11.25
C ASN A 209 -4.26 10.83 11.53
N VAL A 210 -4.89 10.69 12.70
CA VAL A 210 -5.64 9.48 13.05
C VAL A 210 -6.92 9.36 12.23
N ALA A 211 -7.71 10.44 12.15
CA ALA A 211 -9.00 10.40 11.47
C ALA A 211 -8.85 10.32 9.94
N VAL A 212 -8.00 11.17 9.35
CA VAL A 212 -7.86 11.25 7.89
C VAL A 212 -6.89 10.20 7.36
N LEU A 213 -5.64 10.20 7.83
CA LEU A 213 -4.63 9.30 7.27
C LEU A 213 -4.82 7.86 7.75
N GLY A 214 -5.28 7.65 9.02
CA GLY A 214 -5.56 6.34 9.57
C GLY A 214 -6.85 5.76 9.02
N PHE A 215 -8.00 6.27 9.49
CA PHE A 215 -9.31 5.65 9.23
C PHE A 215 -9.89 5.98 7.85
N TRP A 216 -9.73 7.19 7.35
CA TRP A 216 -10.36 7.57 6.08
C TRP A 216 -9.54 7.18 4.86
N CYS A 217 -8.26 7.56 4.81
CA CYS A 217 -7.39 7.26 3.67
C CYS A 217 -6.71 5.89 3.77
N GLY A 218 -6.48 5.36 4.98
CA GLY A 218 -5.72 4.12 5.19
C GLY A 218 -4.28 4.20 4.66
N THR A 219 -3.67 5.39 4.67
CA THR A 219 -2.37 5.63 4.05
C THR A 219 -1.28 5.78 5.10
N PHE A 220 -0.31 4.89 5.07
CA PHE A 220 0.83 4.85 5.99
C PHE A 220 2.02 4.13 5.34
N LEU A 221 3.24 4.40 5.84
CA LEU A 221 4.41 3.65 5.43
C LEU A 221 4.51 2.34 6.21
N ASN A 222 4.47 1.22 5.50
CA ASN A 222 4.64 -0.13 6.00
C ASN A 222 5.64 -0.90 5.13
N TYR A 223 6.02 -2.12 5.53
CA TYR A 223 6.93 -2.95 4.74
C TYR A 223 6.37 -3.33 3.38
N THR A 224 5.07 -3.55 3.28
CA THR A 224 4.40 -3.81 2.01
C THR A 224 4.64 -2.70 0.99
N PHE A 225 4.44 -1.44 1.42
CA PHE A 225 4.67 -0.30 0.54
C PHE A 225 6.13 -0.24 0.05
N PHE A 226 7.11 -0.50 0.94
CA PHE A 226 8.52 -0.51 0.54
C PHE A 226 8.83 -1.63 -0.45
N LEU A 227 8.32 -2.84 -0.23
CA LEU A 227 8.52 -3.96 -1.14
C LEU A 227 7.88 -3.69 -2.49
N HIS A 228 6.61 -3.26 -2.50
CA HIS A 228 5.91 -2.90 -3.74
C HIS A 228 6.64 -1.80 -4.52
N ALA A 229 7.10 -0.76 -3.83
CA ALA A 229 7.85 0.33 -4.44
C ALA A 229 9.17 -0.12 -5.08
N LEU A 230 9.86 -1.09 -4.46
CA LEU A 230 11.11 -1.64 -4.98
C LEU A 230 10.89 -2.64 -6.11
N SER A 231 9.83 -3.45 -6.04
CA SER A 231 9.55 -4.46 -7.07
C SER A 231 8.96 -3.85 -8.32
N ASN A 232 7.92 -3.02 -8.19
CA ASN A 232 7.13 -2.51 -9.33
C ASN A 232 7.50 -1.07 -9.71
N GLY A 233 8.34 -0.40 -8.93
CA GLY A 233 8.63 1.01 -9.08
C GLY A 233 7.55 1.91 -8.46
N LEU A 234 7.78 3.23 -8.50
CA LEU A 234 6.85 4.23 -7.97
C LEU A 234 6.39 5.16 -9.09
N ASN A 235 5.12 5.15 -9.38
CA ASN A 235 4.50 6.23 -10.13
C ASN A 235 4.29 7.43 -9.18
N LEU A 236 5.10 8.47 -9.33
CA LEU A 236 5.13 9.63 -8.43
C LEU A 236 3.79 10.34 -8.32
N TRP A 237 3.03 10.40 -9.40
CA TRP A 237 1.73 11.06 -9.44
C TRP A 237 0.65 10.27 -8.71
N THR A 238 0.60 8.97 -8.92
CA THR A 238 -0.38 8.07 -8.28
C THR A 238 -0.12 7.92 -6.78
N TYR A 239 1.16 7.94 -6.36
CA TYR A 239 1.58 7.70 -4.98
C TYR A 239 2.14 8.95 -4.29
N ILE A 240 1.66 10.15 -4.66
CA ILE A 240 2.19 11.42 -4.14
C ILE A 240 2.18 11.50 -2.61
N ILE A 241 1.13 11.01 -1.94
CA ILE A 241 1.03 11.01 -0.48
C ILE A 241 2.10 10.14 0.17
N PRO A 242 2.25 8.83 -0.17
CA PRO A 242 3.35 8.00 0.29
C PRO A 242 4.73 8.56 -0.04
N VAL A 243 4.91 9.19 -1.20
CA VAL A 243 6.20 9.81 -1.59
C VAL A 243 6.57 10.95 -0.65
N ILE A 244 5.63 11.83 -0.30
CA ILE A 244 5.87 12.89 0.70
C ILE A 244 6.18 12.29 2.06
N MET A 245 5.49 11.20 2.46
CA MET A 245 5.80 10.47 3.68
C MET A 245 7.22 9.90 3.65
N LEU A 246 7.69 9.33 2.52
CA LEU A 246 9.07 8.86 2.34
C LEU A 246 10.09 10.00 2.51
N ILE A 247 9.83 11.15 1.89
CA ILE A 247 10.69 12.35 2.04
C ILE A 247 10.82 12.73 3.51
N THR A 248 9.71 12.77 4.25
CA THR A 248 9.73 13.11 5.67
C THR A 248 10.38 12.04 6.54
N ALA A 249 10.33 10.77 6.13
CA ALA A 249 10.92 9.64 6.86
C ALA A 249 12.43 9.55 6.68
N PHE A 250 12.95 9.80 5.45
CA PHE A 250 14.35 9.54 5.10
C PHE A 250 15.17 10.81 4.83
N ILE A 251 14.57 11.86 4.25
CA ILE A 251 15.31 13.10 3.92
C ILE A 251 15.37 14.03 5.12
N TYR A 252 14.30 14.22 5.87
CA TYR A 252 14.27 15.12 7.04
C TYR A 252 15.31 14.78 8.12
N PRO A 253 15.57 13.50 8.45
CA PRO A 253 16.64 13.14 9.37
C PRO A 253 18.04 13.62 8.96
N LEU A 254 18.31 13.71 7.65
CA LEU A 254 19.59 14.23 7.13
C LEU A 254 19.80 15.70 7.52
N PHE A 255 18.71 16.47 7.65
CA PHE A 255 18.70 17.85 8.13
C PHE A 255 18.52 17.97 9.65
N GLY A 256 18.75 16.89 10.39
CA GLY A 256 18.69 16.88 11.86
C GLY A 256 17.29 16.74 12.47
N LYS A 257 16.24 16.57 11.64
CA LYS A 257 14.85 16.36 12.10
C LYS A 257 14.55 14.87 12.26
N LYS A 258 15.15 14.25 13.28
CA LYS A 258 14.99 12.82 13.56
C LYS A 258 13.56 12.44 13.89
N GLN A 259 13.14 11.27 13.40
CA GLN A 259 11.80 10.68 13.64
C GLN A 259 10.63 11.60 13.29
N HIS A 260 10.80 12.51 12.29
CA HIS A 260 9.78 13.47 11.95
C HIS A 260 8.49 12.76 11.50
N TYR A 261 8.59 11.78 10.60
CA TYR A 261 7.45 10.98 10.15
C TYR A 261 6.72 10.31 11.33
N CYS A 262 7.44 9.52 12.14
CA CYS A 262 6.85 8.80 13.27
C CYS A 262 6.20 9.72 14.32
N THR A 263 6.70 10.98 14.40
CA THR A 263 6.24 11.94 15.40
C THR A 263 5.09 12.79 14.89
N HIS A 264 5.10 13.18 13.62
CA HIS A 264 4.21 14.23 13.12
C HIS A 264 3.21 13.75 12.05
N ILE A 265 3.42 12.60 11.42
CA ILE A 265 2.60 12.14 10.29
C ILE A 265 1.98 10.77 10.57
N CYS A 266 2.78 9.81 11.08
CA CYS A 266 2.32 8.44 11.29
C CYS A 266 1.02 8.37 12.12
N PRO A 267 -0.08 7.78 11.60
CA PRO A 267 -1.36 7.73 12.29
C PRO A 267 -1.30 6.93 13.59
N PHE A 268 -0.59 5.78 13.62
CA PHE A 268 -0.47 4.98 14.83
C PHE A 268 0.42 5.66 15.89
N GLY A 269 1.48 6.36 15.47
CA GLY A 269 2.27 7.20 16.36
C GLY A 269 1.45 8.34 16.96
N SER A 270 0.58 8.95 16.16
CA SER A 270 -0.36 10.00 16.58
C SER A 270 -1.40 9.48 17.56
N LEU A 271 -1.96 8.29 17.34
CA LEU A 271 -2.91 7.63 18.25
C LEU A 271 -2.28 7.36 19.62
N GLN A 272 -1.04 6.82 19.64
CA GLN A 272 -0.32 6.60 20.89
C GLN A 272 0.00 7.90 21.64
N ASP A 273 0.32 8.99 20.92
CA ASP A 273 0.53 10.30 21.55
C ASP A 273 -0.75 10.88 22.15
N LEU A 274 -1.90 10.72 21.47
CA LEU A 274 -3.20 11.15 21.98
C LEU A 274 -3.57 10.38 23.24
N ALA A 275 -3.47 9.04 23.20
CA ALA A 275 -3.69 8.19 24.39
C ALA A 275 -2.72 8.57 25.52
N GLY A 276 -1.48 8.87 25.16
CA GLY A 276 -0.49 9.33 26.12
C GLY A 276 -0.81 10.64 26.81
N LYS A 277 -1.66 11.51 26.27
CA LYS A 277 -2.06 12.78 26.91
C LYS A 277 -3.12 12.63 27.98
N VAL A 278 -3.82 11.49 28.03
CA VAL A 278 -4.85 11.20 29.04
C VAL A 278 -4.26 11.20 30.44
N ASN A 279 -3.08 10.59 30.62
CA ASN A 279 -2.39 10.56 31.91
C ASN A 279 -1.09 11.38 31.89
N LYS A 280 -0.99 12.36 32.78
CA LYS A 280 0.23 13.18 32.94
C LYS A 280 1.35 12.44 33.67
N LYS A 281 0.99 11.49 34.57
CA LYS A 281 1.99 10.70 35.31
C LYS A 281 2.39 9.48 34.50
N LYS A 282 3.62 9.50 33.93
CA LYS A 282 4.16 8.39 33.16
C LYS A 282 4.99 7.46 34.05
N LEU A 283 4.92 6.16 33.77
CA LEU A 283 5.80 5.18 34.41
C LEU A 283 7.25 5.40 33.96
N LYS A 284 8.13 5.53 34.93
CA LYS A 284 9.57 5.59 34.67
C LYS A 284 10.10 4.16 34.53
N LEU A 285 10.38 3.75 33.32
CA LEU A 285 11.04 2.47 33.05
C LEU A 285 12.49 2.53 33.52
N SER A 286 12.99 1.47 34.15
CA SER A 286 14.40 1.39 34.54
C SER A 286 15.33 1.41 33.30
N ALA A 287 16.54 1.93 33.46
CA ALA A 287 17.51 2.00 32.36
C ALA A 287 17.83 0.60 31.78
N GLY A 288 17.86 -0.44 32.64
CA GLY A 288 18.05 -1.82 32.21
C GLY A 288 16.90 -2.32 31.35
N MET A 289 15.66 -2.07 31.77
CA MET A 289 14.45 -2.45 30.99
C MET A 289 14.43 -1.77 29.62
N VAL A 290 14.75 -0.48 29.55
CA VAL A 290 14.82 0.26 28.28
C VAL A 290 15.89 -0.31 27.36
N LYS A 291 17.07 -0.69 27.89
CA LYS A 291 18.13 -1.35 27.11
C LYS A 291 17.67 -2.71 26.59
N GLY A 292 17.06 -3.54 27.44
CA GLY A 292 16.53 -4.85 27.07
C GLY A 292 15.48 -4.77 25.97
N LEU A 293 14.48 -3.89 26.11
CA LEU A 293 13.43 -3.67 25.11
C LEU A 293 13.99 -3.11 23.79
N THR A 294 15.01 -2.26 23.84
CA THR A 294 15.67 -1.75 22.65
C THR A 294 16.47 -2.85 21.93
N TRP A 295 17.09 -3.75 22.69
CA TRP A 295 17.79 -4.91 22.12
C TRP A 295 16.78 -5.90 21.51
N PHE A 296 15.69 -6.20 22.23
CA PHE A 296 14.58 -7.02 21.73
C PHE A 296 14.06 -6.52 20.37
N ARG A 297 13.79 -5.21 20.23
CA ARG A 297 13.36 -4.63 18.97
C ARG A 297 14.34 -4.86 17.82
N LYS A 298 15.66 -4.72 18.09
CA LYS A 298 16.68 -4.96 17.08
C LYS A 298 16.75 -6.43 16.68
N LEU A 299 16.67 -7.32 17.68
CA LEU A 299 16.64 -8.77 17.46
C LEU A 299 15.40 -9.17 16.66
N LEU A 300 14.22 -8.69 17.05
CA LEU A 300 12.98 -8.93 16.34
C LEU A 300 13.08 -8.51 14.87
N TRP A 301 13.57 -7.29 14.62
CA TRP A 301 13.76 -6.79 13.27
C TRP A 301 14.74 -7.67 12.47
N PHE A 302 15.86 -8.05 13.07
CA PHE A 302 16.85 -8.90 12.42
C PHE A 302 16.27 -10.28 12.07
N VAL A 303 15.53 -10.90 12.99
CA VAL A 303 14.89 -12.20 12.74
C VAL A 303 13.86 -12.10 11.62
N LEU A 304 12.99 -11.08 11.63
CA LEU A 304 12.00 -10.88 10.58
C LEU A 304 12.66 -10.68 9.21
N MET A 305 13.74 -9.89 9.15
CA MET A 305 14.47 -9.70 7.89
C MET A 305 15.18 -10.97 7.43
N ALA A 306 15.76 -11.73 8.34
CA ALA A 306 16.40 -13.00 8.01
C ALA A 306 15.40 -14.03 7.46
N LEU A 307 14.23 -14.12 8.05
CA LEU A 307 13.14 -14.99 7.56
C LEU A 307 12.66 -14.57 6.17
N MET A 308 12.53 -13.26 5.92
CA MET A 308 12.16 -12.76 4.58
C MET A 308 13.23 -13.07 3.53
N VAL A 309 14.52 -12.86 3.85
CA VAL A 309 15.62 -13.18 2.92
C VAL A 309 15.71 -14.68 2.67
N ALA A 310 15.37 -15.50 3.66
CA ALA A 310 15.29 -16.97 3.49
C ALA A 310 14.07 -17.45 2.69
N GLY A 311 13.15 -16.55 2.30
CA GLY A 311 11.91 -16.92 1.62
C GLY A 311 10.87 -17.59 2.52
N LEU A 312 11.13 -17.59 3.84
CA LEU A 312 10.24 -18.18 4.83
C LEU A 312 9.35 -17.08 5.41
N TRP A 313 8.09 -17.35 5.58
CA TRP A 313 7.13 -16.51 6.30
C TRP A 313 7.13 -15.00 5.95
N PHE A 314 6.53 -14.66 4.81
CA PHE A 314 6.26 -13.26 4.43
C PHE A 314 5.03 -12.68 5.13
N ASP A 315 4.10 -13.50 5.61
CA ASP A 315 2.79 -13.06 6.13
C ASP A 315 2.88 -12.15 7.36
N TRP A 316 4.01 -12.12 8.07
CA TRP A 316 4.18 -11.23 9.21
C TRP A 316 3.98 -9.74 8.85
N ILE A 317 4.14 -9.38 7.56
CA ILE A 317 3.94 -8.02 7.07
C ILE A 317 2.48 -7.59 7.29
N ASN A 318 1.54 -8.52 7.19
CA ASN A 318 0.11 -8.29 7.40
C ASN A 318 -0.23 -8.07 8.89
N TYR A 319 0.66 -8.46 9.79
CA TYR A 319 0.50 -8.28 11.25
C TYR A 319 1.09 -6.96 11.78
N GLU A 320 1.44 -6.01 10.92
CA GLU A 320 1.80 -4.67 11.37
C GLU A 320 0.57 -3.94 11.94
N PHE A 321 0.71 -3.29 13.10
CA PHE A 321 -0.41 -2.65 13.80
C PHE A 321 -1.05 -1.48 13.02
N PHE A 322 -0.46 -1.04 11.94
CA PHE A 322 -1.08 -0.08 11.03
C PHE A 322 -2.32 -0.63 10.35
N THR A 323 -2.37 -1.94 10.07
CA THR A 323 -3.53 -2.59 9.47
C THR A 323 -4.77 -2.52 10.36
N ALA A 324 -4.61 -2.32 11.69
CA ALA A 324 -5.73 -2.11 12.61
C ALA A 324 -6.59 -0.88 12.28
N PHE A 325 -6.11 0.08 11.49
CA PHE A 325 -6.94 1.19 10.98
C PHE A 325 -7.94 0.74 9.91
N ILE A 326 -7.70 -0.41 9.32
CA ILE A 326 -8.53 -1.02 8.28
C ILE A 326 -9.25 -2.20 8.96
N PHE A 327 -10.34 -1.92 9.66
CA PHE A 327 -11.04 -2.90 10.50
C PHE A 327 -11.50 -4.15 9.74
N GLN A 328 -11.83 -4.00 8.45
CA GLN A 328 -12.35 -5.08 7.62
C GLN A 328 -11.25 -6.08 7.23
N ALA A 329 -10.03 -5.59 6.98
CA ALA A 329 -8.90 -6.41 6.54
C ALA A 329 -7.97 -6.84 7.69
N ALA A 330 -8.12 -6.26 8.88
CA ALA A 330 -7.26 -6.55 10.01
C ALA A 330 -7.70 -7.82 10.75
N SER A 331 -6.77 -8.74 10.97
CA SER A 331 -6.98 -9.88 11.87
C SER A 331 -7.41 -9.39 13.26
N MET A 332 -8.38 -10.09 13.89
CA MET A 332 -8.83 -9.78 15.27
C MET A 332 -7.67 -9.71 16.25
N VAL A 333 -6.64 -10.54 16.07
CA VAL A 333 -5.44 -10.53 16.91
C VAL A 333 -4.70 -9.19 16.80
N VAL A 334 -4.55 -8.66 15.59
CA VAL A 334 -3.88 -7.37 15.35
C VAL A 334 -4.68 -6.22 15.96
N ILE A 335 -6.00 -6.23 15.83
CA ILE A 335 -6.88 -5.20 16.42
C ILE A 335 -6.74 -5.21 17.96
N VAL A 336 -6.83 -6.38 18.58
CA VAL A 336 -6.69 -6.52 20.04
C VAL A 336 -5.32 -6.04 20.50
N LEU A 337 -4.24 -6.45 19.84
CA LEU A 337 -2.88 -6.02 20.16
C LEU A 337 -2.68 -4.51 19.96
N ALA A 338 -3.25 -3.92 18.91
CA ALA A 338 -3.20 -2.48 18.66
C ALA A 338 -3.93 -1.69 19.76
N VAL A 339 -5.11 -2.17 20.19
CA VAL A 339 -5.86 -1.59 21.33
C VAL A 339 -5.06 -1.69 22.62
N VAL A 340 -4.51 -2.86 22.95
CA VAL A 340 -3.67 -3.06 24.14
C VAL A 340 -2.45 -2.11 24.11
N CYS A 341 -1.77 -2.01 22.98
CA CYS A 341 -0.65 -1.06 22.83
C CYS A 341 -1.06 0.40 22.94
N THR A 342 -2.26 0.75 22.47
CA THR A 342 -2.80 2.10 22.62
C THR A 342 -3.13 2.40 24.09
N LEU A 343 -3.73 1.46 24.80
CA LEU A 343 -4.00 1.60 26.24
C LEU A 343 -2.71 1.67 27.08
N THR A 344 -1.71 0.85 26.76
CA THR A 344 -0.40 0.93 27.43
C THR A 344 0.30 2.26 27.17
N SER A 345 -0.02 2.96 26.09
CA SER A 345 0.51 4.30 25.79
C SER A 345 0.06 5.37 26.80
N ILE A 346 -1.03 5.11 27.56
CA ILE A 346 -1.47 5.96 28.66
C ILE A 346 -0.39 6.04 29.75
N PHE A 347 0.34 4.96 29.99
CA PHE A 347 1.36 4.86 31.04
C PHE A 347 2.79 4.98 30.50
N VAL A 348 3.09 4.39 29.35
CA VAL A 348 4.41 4.37 28.73
C VAL A 348 4.37 5.13 27.41
N PRO A 349 5.23 6.15 27.19
CA PRO A 349 5.21 6.90 25.94
C PRO A 349 5.55 6.03 24.72
N ARG A 350 4.61 5.88 23.79
CA ARG A 350 4.73 5.18 22.49
C ARG A 350 5.37 3.79 22.60
N PRO A 351 4.78 2.84 23.34
CA PRO A 351 5.41 1.54 23.59
C PRO A 351 5.68 0.76 22.30
N TYR A 352 4.73 0.70 21.36
CA TYR A 352 4.90 0.03 20.08
C TYR A 352 6.02 0.67 19.24
N CYS A 353 5.93 1.98 18.98
CA CYS A 353 6.90 2.69 18.13
C CYS A 353 8.34 2.64 18.71
N ARG A 354 8.48 2.55 20.04
CA ARG A 354 9.79 2.52 20.68
C ARG A 354 10.40 1.13 20.72
N PHE A 355 9.59 0.07 20.90
CA PHE A 355 10.10 -1.23 21.32
C PHE A 355 9.69 -2.40 20.41
N VAL A 356 8.75 -2.23 19.50
CA VAL A 356 8.22 -3.32 18.66
C VAL A 356 8.27 -2.99 17.17
N CYS A 357 7.84 -1.80 16.76
CA CYS A 357 7.61 -1.43 15.36
C CYS A 357 8.81 -1.73 14.44
N PRO A 358 8.67 -2.64 13.46
CA PRO A 358 9.74 -2.98 12.53
C PRO A 358 10.01 -1.83 11.56
N THR A 359 8.99 -1.19 11.01
CA THR A 359 9.10 -0.01 10.14
C THR A 359 9.81 1.15 10.86
N GLY A 360 9.49 1.39 12.15
CA GLY A 360 10.20 2.37 12.97
C GLY A 360 11.65 1.99 13.24
N THR A 361 12.00 0.71 13.18
CA THR A 361 13.39 0.25 13.31
C THR A 361 14.18 0.58 12.05
N LEU A 362 13.63 0.29 10.87
CA LEU A 362 14.20 0.66 9.57
C LEU A 362 14.52 2.16 9.51
N MET A 363 13.54 3.01 9.87
CA MET A 363 13.72 4.46 9.87
C MET A 363 14.81 4.92 10.85
N LYS A 364 14.85 4.34 12.06
CA LYS A 364 15.90 4.67 13.04
C LYS A 364 17.30 4.23 12.62
N MET A 365 17.43 3.14 11.88
CA MET A 365 18.70 2.74 11.29
C MET A 365 19.18 3.74 10.24
N ALA A 366 18.27 4.28 9.45
CA ALA A 366 18.55 5.34 8.49
C ALA A 366 18.96 6.68 9.17
N GLU A 367 18.54 6.91 10.42
CA GLU A 367 18.85 8.13 11.17
C GLU A 367 20.23 8.11 11.89
N GLY A 368 20.84 6.94 12.08
CA GLY A 368 22.13 6.73 12.75
C GLY A 368 22.07 6.81 14.27
#